data_714867505cafccb7c64345407a73fd7f
#
_entry.id   714867505cafccb7c64345407a73fd7f
#
_cell.length_a   1.000
_cell.length_b   1.000
_cell.length_c   1.000
_cell.angle_alpha   90.00
_cell.angle_beta   90.00
_cell.angle_gamma   90.00
#
_symmetry.space_group_name_H-M   'P 1'
#
loop_
_entity.id
_entity.type
_entity.pdbx_description
1 polymer ?
#
loop_
_entity_poly.entity_id
_entity_poly.type
_entity_poly.pdbx_seq_one_letter_code
_entity_poly.pdbx_strand_id
1 'polypeptide(L)'
;MKLFARAPGKVNLSLFVGLRRPDRRHELITLIESVSLADELELLTRVALDDEVVCPGVAEPNIVSRALAGLRDRGWDASRVQVTIRKHVPIAAGMGGGSADAAAALRMAARLAPIGESALAELAAELGSDVPSQLTPGLVLATGAGDEVELRAPLAAHAFVIVPLPHRLSTASVYAEADRLGAGDNELEFAARLPDLWSSLGPGHRLPERLLVNDLEPAAMSLCPDIGPALAAVREAGADHAFVSGSGPTVAGLYWMSPRGDPRARAEAAAAALAPRYPGACCAVPVPRDFGFPLFV
;
A
#
# COMPACT_ATOMS: atom_id res chain seq x y z
N MET A 1 -6.50 -1.91 -28.91
CA MET A 1 -5.43 -1.13 -28.22
C MET A 1 -4.95 -1.92 -27.02
N LYS A 2 -3.66 -1.83 -26.71
CA LYS A 2 -3.07 -2.50 -25.55
C LYS A 2 -2.38 -1.47 -24.66
N LEU A 3 -2.63 -1.55 -23.35
CA LEU A 3 -1.98 -0.75 -22.33
C LEU A 3 -1.27 -1.66 -21.34
N PHE A 4 -0.18 -1.17 -20.78
CA PHE A 4 0.55 -1.76 -19.67
C PHE A 4 0.66 -0.75 -18.53
N ALA A 5 0.52 -1.20 -17.29
CA ALA A 5 0.78 -0.40 -16.10
C ALA A 5 1.37 -1.25 -14.98
N ARG A 6 2.17 -0.62 -14.13
CA ARG A 6 2.59 -1.19 -12.84
C ARG A 6 1.64 -0.74 -11.74
N ALA A 7 1.36 -1.66 -10.83
CA ALA A 7 0.58 -1.44 -9.62
C ALA A 7 1.51 -1.61 -8.41
N PRO A 8 2.18 -0.54 -7.94
CA PRO A 8 3.14 -0.63 -6.86
C PRO A 8 2.47 -1.01 -5.55
N GLY A 9 3.08 -1.93 -4.82
CA GLY A 9 2.74 -2.16 -3.42
C GLY A 9 3.06 -0.92 -2.58
N LYS A 10 2.59 -0.92 -1.32
CA LYS A 10 2.84 0.18 -0.37
C LYS A 10 3.36 -0.33 0.96
N VAL A 11 4.01 0.55 1.68
CA VAL A 11 4.28 0.42 3.11
C VAL A 11 3.67 1.62 3.85
N ASN A 12 3.24 1.41 5.10
CA ASN A 12 2.84 2.50 5.97
C ASN A 12 4.05 2.85 6.85
N LEU A 13 4.70 3.99 6.59
CA LEU A 13 5.78 4.50 7.43
C LEU A 13 5.28 4.96 8.79
N SER A 14 4.07 5.51 8.80
CA SER A 14 3.33 5.87 10.01
C SER A 14 1.88 5.44 9.85
N LEU A 15 1.28 4.90 10.89
CA LEU A 15 -0.14 4.59 10.95
C LEU A 15 -0.66 4.84 12.36
N PHE A 16 -1.34 5.95 12.55
CA PHE A 16 -1.99 6.33 13.79
C PHE A 16 -3.48 6.08 13.67
N VAL A 17 -4.05 5.41 14.66
CA VAL A 17 -5.46 5.05 14.73
C VAL A 17 -6.13 5.91 15.79
N GLY A 18 -7.07 6.74 15.36
CA GLY A 18 -7.89 7.56 16.24
C GLY A 18 -9.21 6.88 16.60
N LEU A 19 -10.14 7.68 17.10
CA LEU A 19 -11.45 7.23 17.55
C LEU A 19 -12.28 6.63 16.41
N ARG A 20 -13.19 5.74 16.79
CA ARG A 20 -14.14 5.14 15.86
C ARG A 20 -15.19 6.16 15.41
N ARG A 21 -15.36 6.27 14.12
CA ARG A 21 -16.31 7.17 13.43
C ARG A 21 -17.75 6.63 13.49
N PRO A 22 -18.77 7.47 13.22
CA PRO A 22 -20.15 7.01 13.11
C PRO A 22 -20.39 5.98 12.01
N ASP A 23 -19.56 6.02 10.93
CA ASP A 23 -19.58 5.04 9.82
C ASP A 23 -18.92 3.69 10.18
N ARG A 24 -18.52 3.53 11.43
CA ARG A 24 -17.84 2.35 12.01
C ARG A 24 -16.40 2.14 11.55
N ARG A 25 -15.82 3.02 10.73
CA ARG A 25 -14.39 3.08 10.45
C ARG A 25 -13.68 3.86 11.54
N HIS A 26 -12.35 3.80 11.57
CA HIS A 26 -11.54 4.63 12.46
C HIS A 26 -11.06 5.89 11.74
N GLU A 27 -10.88 6.95 12.52
CA GLU A 27 -10.10 8.09 12.07
C GLU A 27 -8.64 7.67 11.93
N LEU A 28 -7.99 8.05 10.84
CA LEU A 28 -6.62 7.65 10.53
C LEU A 28 -5.74 8.85 10.20
N ILE A 29 -4.49 8.77 10.60
CA ILE A 29 -3.40 9.56 10.04
C ILE A 29 -2.33 8.57 9.62
N THR A 30 -2.05 8.48 8.32
CA THR A 30 -1.07 7.50 7.82
C THR A 30 -0.19 8.10 6.74
N LEU A 31 1.11 7.83 6.85
CA LEU A 31 2.08 8.14 5.80
C LEU A 31 2.36 6.87 5.02
N ILE A 32 1.91 6.87 3.77
CA ILE A 32 1.97 5.72 2.87
C ILE A 32 3.05 5.99 1.83
N GLU A 33 3.90 5.01 1.58
CA GLU A 33 4.89 5.09 0.51
C GLU A 33 4.76 3.93 -0.47
N SER A 34 4.62 4.28 -1.75
CA SER A 34 4.61 3.30 -2.84
C SER A 34 6.01 2.78 -3.11
N VAL A 35 6.15 1.48 -3.33
CA VAL A 35 7.45 0.81 -3.46
C VAL A 35 7.60 0.07 -4.79
N SER A 36 8.84 -0.22 -5.18
CA SER A 36 9.18 -0.86 -6.47
C SER A 36 8.70 -2.32 -6.61
N LEU A 37 8.32 -2.98 -5.52
CA LEU A 37 7.62 -4.28 -5.58
C LEU A 37 6.20 -4.02 -6.09
N ALA A 38 5.91 -4.42 -7.33
CA ALA A 38 4.69 -4.03 -8.03
C ALA A 38 4.11 -5.18 -8.83
N ASP A 39 2.78 -5.25 -8.88
CA ASP A 39 2.08 -6.11 -9.83
C ASP A 39 2.11 -5.50 -11.24
N GLU A 40 1.91 -6.33 -12.24
CA GLU A 40 1.87 -5.92 -13.64
C GLU A 40 0.48 -6.14 -14.21
N LEU A 41 -0.08 -5.09 -14.82
CA LEU A 41 -1.38 -5.13 -15.47
C LEU A 41 -1.24 -4.90 -16.98
N GLU A 42 -1.88 -5.77 -17.75
CA GLU A 42 -2.11 -5.57 -19.18
C GLU A 42 -3.61 -5.38 -19.42
N LEU A 43 -3.99 -4.31 -20.10
CA LEU A 43 -5.35 -4.08 -20.56
C LEU A 43 -5.40 -4.16 -22.08
N LEU A 44 -6.26 -5.03 -22.60
CA LEU A 44 -6.50 -5.22 -24.04
C LEU A 44 -7.94 -4.89 -24.37
N THR A 45 -8.17 -3.99 -25.34
CA THR A 45 -9.53 -3.78 -25.89
C THR A 45 -9.94 -4.97 -26.75
N ARG A 46 -11.18 -5.39 -26.64
CA ARG A 46 -11.70 -6.56 -27.36
C ARG A 46 -13.15 -6.34 -27.80
N VAL A 47 -13.58 -7.10 -28.82
CA VAL A 47 -14.99 -7.22 -29.18
C VAL A 47 -15.57 -8.36 -28.35
N ALA A 48 -16.35 -8.01 -27.32
CA ALA A 48 -16.94 -8.95 -26.36
C ALA A 48 -18.24 -8.36 -25.80
N LEU A 49 -19.03 -9.16 -25.09
CA LEU A 49 -20.23 -8.69 -24.40
C LEU A 49 -19.88 -8.01 -23.06
N ASP A 50 -18.87 -8.55 -22.36
CA ASP A 50 -18.51 -8.13 -21.02
C ASP A 50 -17.00 -7.85 -20.89
N ASP A 51 -16.65 -7.06 -19.89
CA ASP A 51 -15.27 -6.91 -19.44
C ASP A 51 -14.81 -8.18 -18.72
N GLU A 52 -13.53 -8.50 -18.82
CA GLU A 52 -12.94 -9.70 -18.23
C GLU A 52 -11.71 -9.34 -17.42
N VAL A 53 -11.55 -9.98 -16.26
CA VAL A 53 -10.32 -9.89 -15.45
C VAL A 53 -9.71 -11.26 -15.29
N VAL A 54 -8.43 -11.38 -15.60
CA VAL A 54 -7.66 -12.61 -15.45
C VAL A 54 -6.59 -12.39 -14.40
N CYS A 55 -6.77 -12.97 -13.22
CA CYS A 55 -5.83 -12.86 -12.10
C CYS A 55 -5.61 -14.23 -11.46
N PRO A 56 -4.64 -15.02 -11.94
CA PRO A 56 -4.39 -16.36 -11.39
C PRO A 56 -4.11 -16.32 -9.89
N GLY A 57 -4.76 -17.19 -9.12
CA GLY A 57 -4.61 -17.30 -7.67
C GLY A 57 -5.46 -16.34 -6.84
N VAL A 58 -6.27 -15.48 -7.48
CA VAL A 58 -7.25 -14.61 -6.81
C VAL A 58 -8.66 -14.99 -7.26
N ALA A 59 -9.56 -15.20 -6.29
CA ALA A 59 -10.96 -15.54 -6.58
C ALA A 59 -11.73 -14.33 -7.15
N GLU A 60 -12.68 -14.63 -8.05
CA GLU A 60 -13.64 -13.66 -8.57
C GLU A 60 -14.91 -13.57 -7.68
N PRO A 61 -15.59 -12.41 -7.65
CA PRO A 61 -15.17 -11.14 -8.26
C PRO A 61 -14.05 -10.49 -7.44
N ASN A 62 -12.97 -10.10 -8.12
CA ASN A 62 -11.89 -9.36 -7.48
C ASN A 62 -12.16 -7.84 -7.51
N ILE A 63 -11.30 -7.06 -6.86
CA ILE A 63 -11.48 -5.60 -6.77
C ILE A 63 -11.39 -4.90 -8.14
N VAL A 64 -10.62 -5.44 -9.10
CA VAL A 64 -10.50 -4.88 -10.46
C VAL A 64 -11.80 -5.12 -11.25
N SER A 65 -12.44 -6.30 -11.10
CA SER A 65 -13.75 -6.56 -11.69
C SER A 65 -14.80 -5.55 -11.18
N ARG A 66 -14.76 -5.24 -9.87
CA ARG A 66 -15.61 -4.21 -9.27
C ARG A 66 -15.28 -2.81 -9.80
N ALA A 67 -14.00 -2.49 -10.01
CA ALA A 67 -13.56 -1.22 -10.58
C ALA A 67 -14.10 -1.03 -12.01
N LEU A 68 -13.99 -2.05 -12.87
CA LEU A 68 -14.53 -2.00 -14.23
C LEU A 68 -16.04 -1.84 -14.23
N ALA A 69 -16.77 -2.59 -13.40
CA ALA A 69 -18.23 -2.44 -13.27
C ALA A 69 -18.61 -1.02 -12.82
N GLY A 70 -17.97 -0.50 -11.77
CA GLY A 70 -18.23 0.85 -11.29
C GLY A 70 -17.88 1.95 -12.29
N LEU A 71 -16.91 1.75 -13.17
CA LEU A 71 -16.64 2.64 -14.31
C LEU A 71 -17.80 2.62 -15.32
N ARG A 72 -18.31 1.43 -15.67
CA ARG A 72 -19.46 1.29 -16.58
C ARG A 72 -20.71 1.96 -16.04
N ASP A 73 -20.98 1.78 -14.75
CA ASP A 73 -22.13 2.41 -14.07
C ASP A 73 -22.05 3.94 -14.10
N ARG A 74 -20.84 4.50 -14.20
CA ARG A 74 -20.55 5.95 -14.33
C ARG A 74 -20.44 6.43 -15.79
N GLY A 75 -20.85 5.59 -16.75
CA GLY A 75 -20.89 5.96 -18.16
C GLY A 75 -19.53 5.91 -18.87
N TRP A 76 -18.54 5.18 -18.35
CA TRP A 76 -17.29 4.98 -19.09
C TRP A 76 -17.55 4.22 -20.40
N ASP A 77 -17.50 4.97 -21.50
CA ASP A 77 -17.83 4.50 -22.86
C ASP A 77 -16.56 4.11 -23.64
N ALA A 78 -15.95 3.02 -23.24
CA ALA A 78 -14.85 2.38 -23.97
C ALA A 78 -15.30 1.02 -24.52
N SER A 79 -14.63 0.52 -25.56
CA SER A 79 -14.75 -0.90 -25.96
C SER A 79 -14.58 -1.80 -24.74
N ARG A 80 -15.15 -3.02 -24.79
CA ARG A 80 -14.91 -3.99 -23.71
C ARG A 80 -13.43 -4.31 -23.59
N VAL A 81 -13.01 -4.61 -22.37
CA VAL A 81 -11.60 -4.83 -22.07
C VAL A 81 -11.38 -6.18 -21.39
N GLN A 82 -10.19 -6.72 -21.60
CA GLN A 82 -9.64 -7.77 -20.77
C GLN A 82 -8.46 -7.19 -19.99
N VAL A 83 -8.48 -7.34 -18.67
CA VAL A 83 -7.37 -6.97 -17.79
C VAL A 83 -6.71 -8.23 -17.28
N THR A 84 -5.44 -8.42 -17.62
CA THR A 84 -4.61 -9.52 -17.09
C THR A 84 -3.69 -8.99 -16.02
N ILE A 85 -3.67 -9.63 -14.86
CA ILE A 85 -2.89 -9.23 -13.68
C ILE A 85 -1.86 -10.30 -13.36
N ARG A 86 -0.58 -9.91 -13.29
CA ARG A 86 0.51 -10.75 -12.78
C ARG A 86 0.89 -10.27 -11.39
N LYS A 87 0.62 -11.11 -10.39
CA LYS A 87 0.87 -10.78 -8.99
C LYS A 87 2.34 -10.99 -8.61
N HIS A 88 2.94 -9.96 -8.04
CA HIS A 88 4.26 -9.95 -7.41
C HIS A 88 4.15 -9.44 -5.96
N VAL A 89 3.19 -8.55 -5.70
CA VAL A 89 2.90 -8.07 -4.35
C VAL A 89 2.19 -9.18 -3.56
N PRO A 90 2.67 -9.56 -2.37
CA PRO A 90 2.06 -10.61 -1.56
C PRO A 90 0.57 -10.36 -1.30
N ILE A 91 -0.26 -11.40 -1.50
CA ILE A 91 -1.72 -11.30 -1.40
C ILE A 91 -2.14 -11.29 0.08
N ALA A 92 -3.03 -10.37 0.46
CA ALA A 92 -3.56 -10.21 1.82
C ALA A 92 -2.46 -10.06 2.89
N ALA A 93 -1.42 -9.32 2.57
CA ALA A 93 -0.20 -9.18 3.38
C ALA A 93 0.06 -7.74 3.89
N GLY A 94 -0.94 -6.85 3.89
CA GLY A 94 -0.78 -5.47 4.38
C GLY A 94 -0.08 -4.51 3.42
N MET A 95 0.26 -4.95 2.20
CA MET A 95 0.97 -4.15 1.20
C MET A 95 0.05 -3.50 0.14
N GLY A 96 -1.26 -3.54 0.30
CA GLY A 96 -2.21 -2.87 -0.57
C GLY A 96 -2.25 -3.34 -2.03
N GLY A 97 -1.76 -4.56 -2.35
CA GLY A 97 -1.63 -5.03 -3.73
C GLY A 97 -2.94 -5.03 -4.51
N GLY A 98 -4.07 -5.46 -3.91
CA GLY A 98 -5.37 -5.40 -4.56
C GLY A 98 -5.84 -3.96 -4.83
N SER A 99 -5.62 -3.05 -3.89
CA SER A 99 -5.94 -1.62 -4.04
C SER A 99 -5.07 -0.97 -5.12
N ALA A 100 -3.80 -1.37 -5.21
CA ALA A 100 -2.89 -0.93 -6.27
C ALA A 100 -3.35 -1.41 -7.65
N ASP A 101 -3.81 -2.68 -7.75
CA ASP A 101 -4.38 -3.23 -8.99
C ASP A 101 -5.61 -2.45 -9.43
N ALA A 102 -6.54 -2.19 -8.51
CA ALA A 102 -7.74 -1.39 -8.79
C ALA A 102 -7.36 0.02 -9.27
N ALA A 103 -6.47 0.70 -8.56
CA ALA A 103 -6.00 2.03 -8.94
C ALA A 103 -5.29 2.04 -10.30
N ALA A 104 -4.48 1.01 -10.61
CA ALA A 104 -3.86 0.86 -11.92
C ALA A 104 -4.92 0.67 -13.02
N ALA A 105 -5.92 -0.17 -12.79
CA ALA A 105 -7.02 -0.36 -13.74
C ALA A 105 -7.80 0.95 -13.98
N LEU A 106 -8.07 1.74 -12.94
CA LEU A 106 -8.70 3.06 -13.04
C LEU A 106 -7.84 4.04 -13.87
N ARG A 107 -6.53 4.09 -13.65
CA ARG A 107 -5.60 4.91 -14.46
C ARG A 107 -5.57 4.46 -15.93
N MET A 108 -5.57 3.14 -16.18
CA MET A 108 -5.60 2.58 -17.54
C MET A 108 -6.93 2.91 -18.24
N ALA A 109 -8.05 2.82 -17.53
CA ALA A 109 -9.36 3.17 -18.04
C ALA A 109 -9.44 4.66 -18.43
N ALA A 110 -8.96 5.56 -17.58
CA ALA A 110 -8.90 7.00 -17.85
C ALA A 110 -8.00 7.34 -19.05
N ARG A 111 -6.96 6.53 -19.28
CA ARG A 111 -6.06 6.68 -20.42
C ARG A 111 -6.67 6.17 -21.73
N LEU A 112 -7.60 5.19 -21.64
CA LEU A 112 -8.25 4.57 -22.79
C LEU A 112 -9.42 5.41 -23.31
N ALA A 113 -10.26 5.92 -22.41
CA ALA A 113 -11.42 6.77 -22.75
C ALA A 113 -11.67 7.79 -21.62
N PRO A 114 -12.22 8.98 -21.96
CA PRO A 114 -12.48 10.02 -20.98
C PRO A 114 -13.41 9.55 -19.86
N ILE A 115 -13.05 9.90 -18.63
CA ILE A 115 -13.88 9.81 -17.43
C ILE A 115 -13.50 10.96 -16.50
N GLY A 116 -14.48 11.54 -15.80
CA GLY A 116 -14.25 12.68 -14.91
C GLY A 116 -13.37 12.32 -13.71
N GLU A 117 -12.47 13.22 -13.31
CA GLU A 117 -11.58 13.02 -12.15
C GLU A 117 -12.38 12.77 -10.86
N SER A 118 -13.49 13.51 -10.65
CA SER A 118 -14.38 13.31 -9.50
C SER A 118 -14.95 11.89 -9.46
N ALA A 119 -15.45 11.40 -10.61
CA ALA A 119 -16.00 10.05 -10.72
C ALA A 119 -14.96 8.96 -10.44
N LEU A 120 -13.69 9.18 -10.84
CA LEU A 120 -12.59 8.27 -10.51
C LEU A 120 -12.25 8.29 -9.01
N ALA A 121 -12.19 9.49 -8.41
CA ALA A 121 -11.89 9.63 -6.99
C ALA A 121 -12.98 9.02 -6.11
N GLU A 122 -14.25 9.27 -6.43
CA GLU A 122 -15.41 8.68 -5.74
C GLU A 122 -15.39 7.15 -5.84
N LEU A 123 -15.20 6.62 -7.05
CA LEU A 123 -15.11 5.17 -7.25
C LEU A 123 -13.93 4.57 -6.49
N ALA A 124 -12.77 5.23 -6.48
CA ALA A 124 -11.62 4.76 -5.71
C ALA A 124 -11.93 4.63 -4.22
N ALA A 125 -12.61 5.64 -3.62
CA ALA A 125 -13.01 5.61 -2.20
C ALA A 125 -14.04 4.50 -1.91
N GLU A 126 -14.98 4.24 -2.83
CA GLU A 126 -15.97 3.15 -2.71
C GLU A 126 -15.32 1.75 -2.80
N LEU A 127 -14.26 1.61 -3.60
CA LEU A 127 -13.56 0.34 -3.77
C LEU A 127 -12.78 -0.08 -2.53
N GLY A 128 -12.23 0.88 -1.79
CA GLY A 128 -11.51 0.61 -0.55
C GLY A 128 -10.64 1.79 -0.09
N SER A 129 -10.34 1.87 1.20
CA SER A 129 -9.60 2.97 1.84
C SER A 129 -8.19 3.20 1.27
N ASP A 130 -7.52 2.14 0.81
CA ASP A 130 -6.15 2.25 0.25
C ASP A 130 -6.16 2.61 -1.26
N VAL A 131 -7.32 2.54 -1.97
CA VAL A 131 -7.36 2.80 -3.42
C VAL A 131 -7.09 4.26 -3.76
N PRO A 132 -7.64 5.27 -3.03
CA PRO A 132 -7.34 6.68 -3.30
C PRO A 132 -5.85 7.00 -3.26
N SER A 133 -5.12 6.52 -2.26
CA SER A 133 -3.66 6.74 -2.12
C SER A 133 -2.86 6.10 -3.26
N GLN A 134 -3.39 5.06 -3.90
CA GLN A 134 -2.74 4.34 -4.99
C GLN A 134 -3.08 4.91 -6.38
N LEU A 135 -4.03 5.84 -6.50
CA LEU A 135 -4.30 6.54 -7.77
C LEU A 135 -3.08 7.37 -8.21
N THR A 136 -2.33 7.87 -7.26
CA THR A 136 -1.10 8.61 -7.51
C THR A 136 0.04 8.01 -6.69
N PRO A 137 0.86 7.10 -7.25
CA PRO A 137 1.99 6.53 -6.55
C PRO A 137 2.96 7.57 -5.99
N GLY A 138 3.72 7.22 -4.95
CA GLY A 138 4.69 8.08 -4.29
C GLY A 138 4.51 8.09 -2.78
N LEU A 139 4.97 9.16 -2.14
CA LEU A 139 4.75 9.40 -0.72
C LEU A 139 3.44 10.16 -0.53
N VAL A 140 2.51 9.60 0.22
CA VAL A 140 1.14 10.11 0.42
C VAL A 140 0.84 10.21 1.91
N LEU A 141 0.38 11.37 2.34
CA LEU A 141 -0.28 11.55 3.63
C LEU A 141 -1.78 11.32 3.43
N ALA A 142 -2.35 10.37 4.14
CA ALA A 142 -3.78 10.09 4.11
C ALA A 142 -4.40 10.33 5.49
N THR A 143 -5.58 10.97 5.51
CA THR A 143 -6.37 11.32 6.70
C THR A 143 -7.82 10.87 6.52
N GLY A 144 -8.68 11.20 7.47
CA GLY A 144 -10.07 10.73 7.48
C GLY A 144 -10.14 9.24 7.72
N ALA A 145 -10.86 8.51 6.92
CA ALA A 145 -10.84 7.05 6.93
C ALA A 145 -9.79 6.45 5.97
N GLY A 146 -8.75 7.22 5.62
CA GLY A 146 -7.73 6.89 4.63
C GLY A 146 -8.06 7.40 3.23
N ASP A 147 -9.14 8.16 3.08
CA ASP A 147 -9.71 8.61 1.80
C ASP A 147 -9.35 10.06 1.44
N GLU A 148 -8.94 10.87 2.41
CA GLU A 148 -8.39 12.19 2.17
C GLU A 148 -6.87 12.09 1.93
N VAL A 149 -6.45 12.24 0.68
CA VAL A 149 -5.06 11.94 0.28
C VAL A 149 -4.33 13.18 -0.22
N GLU A 150 -3.09 13.37 0.23
CA GLU A 150 -2.21 14.44 -0.20
C GLU A 150 -0.83 13.88 -0.56
N LEU A 151 -0.39 14.17 -1.79
CA LEU A 151 0.95 13.80 -2.25
C LEU A 151 2.00 14.66 -1.57
N ARG A 152 3.06 14.03 -1.08
CA ARG A 152 4.19 14.67 -0.39
C ARG A 152 5.48 14.60 -1.19
N ALA A 153 6.39 15.49 -0.88
CA ALA A 153 7.74 15.44 -1.45
C ALA A 153 8.50 14.20 -0.92
N PRO A 154 9.41 13.62 -1.72
CA PRO A 154 10.19 12.48 -1.30
C PRO A 154 11.03 12.77 -0.05
N LEU A 155 11.13 11.78 0.83
CA LEU A 155 12.03 11.79 2.00
C LEU A 155 13.49 11.64 1.59
N ALA A 156 14.40 11.66 2.56
CA ALA A 156 15.82 11.33 2.34
C ALA A 156 15.94 9.92 1.71
N ALA A 157 17.02 9.70 0.96
CA ALA A 157 17.27 8.43 0.29
C ALA A 157 17.18 7.26 1.27
N HIS A 158 16.33 6.28 0.95
CA HIS A 158 16.08 5.10 1.76
C HIS A 158 15.61 3.91 0.90
N ALA A 159 15.61 2.75 1.51
CA ALA A 159 15.14 1.50 0.94
C ALA A 159 14.50 0.62 2.01
N PHE A 160 13.81 -0.40 1.56
CA PHE A 160 13.14 -1.37 2.44
C PHE A 160 13.62 -2.78 2.16
N VAL A 161 13.75 -3.59 3.21
CA VAL A 161 13.59 -5.03 3.08
C VAL A 161 12.12 -5.37 3.36
N ILE A 162 11.50 -6.15 2.50
CA ILE A 162 10.13 -6.65 2.65
C ILE A 162 10.21 -8.13 2.99
N VAL A 163 9.56 -8.52 4.07
CA VAL A 163 9.54 -9.90 4.57
C VAL A 163 8.07 -10.35 4.65
N PRO A 164 7.55 -10.99 3.60
CA PRO A 164 6.20 -11.55 3.63
C PRO A 164 6.17 -12.78 4.56
N LEU A 165 5.11 -12.90 5.35
CA LEU A 165 4.86 -14.10 6.15
C LEU A 165 3.80 -14.99 5.48
N PRO A 166 3.85 -16.32 5.66
CA PRO A 166 2.94 -17.28 5.00
C PRO A 166 1.56 -17.31 5.67
N HIS A 167 1.09 -16.17 6.15
CA HIS A 167 -0.19 -15.99 6.83
C HIS A 167 -1.03 -14.94 6.10
N ARG A 168 -2.32 -14.94 6.37
CA ARG A 168 -3.26 -13.93 5.88
C ARG A 168 -3.99 -13.33 7.06
N LEU A 169 -3.91 -12.01 7.20
CA LEU A 169 -4.70 -11.26 8.16
C LEU A 169 -5.74 -10.42 7.42
N SER A 170 -6.99 -10.50 7.86
CA SER A 170 -7.99 -9.57 7.34
C SER A 170 -7.85 -8.24 8.07
N THR A 171 -7.87 -7.14 7.34
CA THR A 171 -7.83 -5.79 7.93
C THR A 171 -8.90 -5.62 9.00
N ALA A 172 -10.13 -6.10 8.73
CA ALA A 172 -11.24 -6.02 9.69
C ALA A 172 -10.94 -6.77 10.99
N SER A 173 -10.31 -7.95 10.94
CA SER A 173 -9.94 -8.70 12.15
C SER A 173 -8.87 -7.99 12.96
N VAL A 174 -7.91 -7.34 12.30
CA VAL A 174 -6.84 -6.60 12.98
C VAL A 174 -7.39 -5.36 13.67
N TYR A 175 -8.29 -4.60 13.02
CA TYR A 175 -8.96 -3.47 13.68
C TYR A 175 -9.84 -3.92 14.86
N ALA A 176 -10.59 -5.01 14.72
CA ALA A 176 -11.37 -5.56 15.83
C ALA A 176 -10.49 -5.99 17.01
N GLU A 177 -9.32 -6.54 16.74
CA GLU A 177 -8.34 -6.90 17.77
C GLU A 177 -7.68 -5.64 18.38
N ALA A 178 -7.41 -4.61 17.57
CA ALA A 178 -6.92 -3.32 18.06
C ALA A 178 -7.92 -2.68 19.01
N ASP A 179 -9.22 -2.66 18.68
CA ASP A 179 -10.30 -2.22 19.56
C ASP A 179 -10.32 -3.01 20.88
N ARG A 180 -10.17 -4.34 20.80
CA ARG A 180 -10.16 -5.22 21.98
C ARG A 180 -8.97 -4.95 22.89
N LEU A 181 -7.81 -4.61 22.34
CA LEU A 181 -6.58 -4.30 23.06
C LEU A 181 -6.57 -2.84 23.59
N GLY A 182 -7.51 -2.01 23.14
CA GLY A 182 -7.48 -0.57 23.42
C GLY A 182 -6.30 0.12 22.74
N ALA A 183 -5.90 -0.37 21.57
CA ALA A 183 -4.81 0.21 20.79
C ALA A 183 -5.30 1.47 20.07
N GLY A 184 -4.37 2.40 19.87
CA GLY A 184 -4.62 3.69 19.24
C GLY A 184 -4.52 4.85 20.23
N ASP A 185 -4.45 6.04 19.68
CA ASP A 185 -4.29 7.27 20.45
C ASP A 185 -5.65 7.74 21.02
N ASN A 186 -5.62 8.35 22.19
CA ASN A 186 -6.76 9.16 22.64
C ASN A 186 -6.89 10.42 21.78
N GLU A 187 -8.02 11.14 21.92
CA GLU A 187 -8.34 12.29 21.08
C GLU A 187 -7.25 13.38 21.06
N LEU A 188 -6.65 13.67 22.23
CA LEU A 188 -5.60 14.69 22.35
C LEU A 188 -4.29 14.24 21.72
N GLU A 189 -3.89 13.01 21.95
CA GLU A 189 -2.69 12.41 21.35
C GLU A 189 -2.84 12.34 19.84
N PHE A 190 -3.98 11.83 19.34
CA PHE A 190 -4.26 11.75 17.92
C PHE A 190 -4.24 13.12 17.23
N ALA A 191 -4.86 14.13 17.84
CA ALA A 191 -4.87 15.50 17.31
C ALA A 191 -3.46 16.09 17.19
N ALA A 192 -2.51 15.69 18.06
CA ALA A 192 -1.13 16.15 18.02
C ALA A 192 -0.29 15.46 16.91
N ARG A 193 -0.73 14.29 16.41
CA ARG A 193 0.03 13.50 15.42
C ARG A 193 0.17 14.19 14.07
N LEU A 194 -0.92 14.77 13.56
CA LEU A 194 -0.91 15.41 12.25
C LEU A 194 0.03 16.61 12.17
N PRO A 195 0.01 17.59 13.10
CA PRO A 195 0.98 18.68 13.12
C PRO A 195 2.44 18.22 13.25
N ASP A 196 2.71 17.22 14.11
CA ASP A 196 4.07 16.69 14.30
C ASP A 196 4.57 15.97 13.03
N LEU A 197 3.74 15.13 12.42
CA LEU A 197 4.07 14.47 11.16
C LEU A 197 4.28 15.52 10.05
N TRP A 198 3.35 16.47 9.91
CA TRP A 198 3.42 17.51 8.91
C TRP A 198 4.71 18.36 8.99
N SER A 199 5.11 18.75 10.20
CA SER A 199 6.34 19.51 10.43
C SER A 199 7.62 18.71 10.11
N SER A 200 7.51 17.38 10.13
CA SER A 200 8.63 16.47 9.83
C SER A 200 8.72 16.09 8.35
N LEU A 201 7.68 16.40 7.54
CA LEU A 201 7.66 16.11 6.11
C LEU A 201 8.27 17.26 5.32
N GLY A 202 9.41 16.98 4.68
CA GLY A 202 10.09 17.93 3.81
C GLY A 202 11.00 17.19 2.83
N PRO A 203 11.33 17.82 1.68
CA PRO A 203 12.21 17.20 0.70
C PRO A 203 13.54 16.78 1.32
N GLY A 204 13.89 15.50 1.24
CA GLY A 204 15.14 14.95 1.78
C GLY A 204 15.22 14.85 3.30
N HIS A 205 14.11 15.04 4.03
CA HIS A 205 14.08 14.83 5.48
C HIS A 205 14.01 13.33 5.81
N ARG A 206 14.52 12.95 6.97
CA ARG A 206 14.25 11.66 7.60
C ARG A 206 13.12 11.81 8.59
N LEU A 207 12.27 10.82 8.67
CA LEU A 207 11.26 10.78 9.72
C LEU A 207 11.93 10.48 11.08
N PRO A 208 11.59 11.22 12.13
CA PRO A 208 11.95 10.87 13.50
C PRO A 208 11.37 9.51 13.89
N GLU A 209 12.11 8.72 14.68
CA GLU A 209 11.71 7.38 15.10
C GLU A 209 10.33 7.37 15.80
N ARG A 210 10.01 8.40 16.59
CA ARG A 210 8.70 8.54 17.26
C ARG A 210 7.50 8.64 16.31
N LEU A 211 7.75 8.88 15.02
CA LEU A 211 6.71 8.93 13.97
C LEU A 211 6.69 7.64 13.12
N LEU A 212 7.67 6.78 13.24
CA LEU A 212 7.71 5.46 12.60
C LEU A 212 6.91 4.45 13.47
N VAL A 213 5.61 4.64 13.56
CA VAL A 213 4.70 3.88 14.44
C VAL A 213 3.58 3.28 13.61
N ASN A 214 3.19 2.07 13.97
CA ASN A 214 1.98 1.43 13.47
C ASN A 214 1.13 0.96 14.65
N ASP A 215 0.06 1.68 14.95
CA ASP A 215 -0.85 1.37 16.07
C ASP A 215 -1.56 0.02 15.91
N LEU A 216 -1.59 -0.54 14.69
CA LEU A 216 -2.11 -1.89 14.44
C LEU A 216 -1.08 -3.01 14.71
N GLU A 217 0.20 -2.68 14.91
CA GLU A 217 1.26 -3.70 15.10
C GLU A 217 0.98 -4.61 16.31
N PRO A 218 0.57 -4.11 17.50
CA PRO A 218 0.23 -4.99 18.63
C PRO A 218 -0.91 -5.96 18.31
N ALA A 219 -1.94 -5.50 17.61
CA ALA A 219 -3.07 -6.33 17.21
C ALA A 219 -2.68 -7.37 16.14
N ALA A 220 -1.87 -6.98 15.15
CA ALA A 220 -1.33 -7.91 14.17
C ALA A 220 -0.47 -8.99 14.81
N MET A 221 0.38 -8.62 15.78
CA MET A 221 1.20 -9.58 16.55
C MET A 221 0.38 -10.51 17.43
N SER A 222 -0.73 -10.02 18.01
CA SER A 222 -1.67 -10.85 18.78
C SER A 222 -2.29 -11.94 17.90
N LEU A 223 -2.68 -11.58 16.67
CA LEU A 223 -3.32 -12.51 15.73
C LEU A 223 -2.32 -13.38 14.96
N CYS A 224 -1.08 -12.94 14.81
CA CYS A 224 -0.01 -13.66 14.11
C CYS A 224 1.31 -13.56 14.89
N PRO A 225 1.56 -14.47 15.85
CA PRO A 225 2.77 -14.46 16.70
C PRO A 225 4.08 -14.52 15.93
N ASP A 226 4.10 -15.05 14.70
CA ASP A 226 5.29 -15.14 13.84
C ASP A 226 5.83 -13.76 13.42
N ILE A 227 5.05 -12.69 13.56
CA ILE A 227 5.48 -11.31 13.32
C ILE A 227 6.63 -10.91 14.26
N GLY A 228 6.55 -11.26 15.55
CA GLY A 228 7.58 -10.89 16.52
C GLY A 228 8.99 -11.39 16.15
N PRO A 229 9.17 -12.70 15.89
CA PRO A 229 10.44 -13.23 15.38
C PRO A 229 10.91 -12.63 14.06
N ALA A 230 9.99 -12.25 13.16
CA ALA A 230 10.33 -11.61 11.89
C ALA A 230 10.84 -10.18 12.11
N LEU A 231 10.20 -9.39 12.98
CA LEU A 231 10.66 -8.06 13.37
C LEU A 231 12.07 -8.12 13.99
N ALA A 232 12.32 -9.09 14.88
CA ALA A 232 13.63 -9.30 15.47
C ALA A 232 14.70 -9.61 14.40
N ALA A 233 14.40 -10.54 13.49
CA ALA A 233 15.32 -10.92 12.41
C ALA A 233 15.63 -9.74 11.46
N VAL A 234 14.65 -8.88 11.16
CA VAL A 234 14.84 -7.68 10.36
C VAL A 234 15.72 -6.66 11.07
N ARG A 235 15.57 -6.48 12.39
CA ARG A 235 16.46 -5.63 13.20
C ARG A 235 17.90 -6.18 13.22
N GLU A 236 18.06 -7.49 13.42
CA GLU A 236 19.35 -8.18 13.38
C GLU A 236 20.04 -8.08 12.02
N ALA A 237 19.26 -8.04 10.92
CA ALA A 237 19.76 -7.79 9.57
C ALA A 237 20.17 -6.33 9.32
N GLY A 238 20.17 -5.48 10.36
CA GLY A 238 20.72 -4.13 10.36
C GLY A 238 19.76 -3.04 9.86
N ALA A 239 18.45 -3.27 9.89
CA ALA A 239 17.46 -2.22 9.62
C ALA A 239 17.57 -1.09 10.64
N ASP A 240 17.43 0.16 10.17
CA ASP A 240 17.40 1.32 11.05
C ASP A 240 16.05 1.40 11.80
N HIS A 241 14.97 0.84 11.21
CA HIS A 241 13.69 0.62 11.85
C HIS A 241 13.01 -0.63 11.26
N ALA A 242 12.31 -1.41 12.10
CA ALA A 242 11.54 -2.58 11.66
C ALA A 242 10.10 -2.46 12.16
N PHE A 243 9.15 -2.70 11.28
CA PHE A 243 7.73 -2.46 11.53
C PHE A 243 6.83 -3.40 10.71
N VAL A 244 5.57 -3.52 11.12
CA VAL A 244 4.52 -4.21 10.35
C VAL A 244 3.95 -3.25 9.31
N SER A 245 3.79 -3.67 8.06
CA SER A 245 3.15 -2.86 7.02
C SER A 245 1.63 -2.95 7.13
N GLY A 246 0.98 -1.83 7.44
CA GLY A 246 -0.48 -1.75 7.59
C GLY A 246 -1.01 -2.76 8.60
N SER A 247 -2.04 -3.53 8.23
CA SER A 247 -2.59 -4.60 9.08
C SER A 247 -1.74 -5.88 9.09
N GLY A 248 -0.60 -5.89 8.42
CA GLY A 248 0.28 -7.05 8.34
C GLY A 248 -0.28 -8.20 7.46
N PRO A 249 0.32 -9.41 7.54
CA PRO A 249 1.42 -9.78 8.42
C PRO A 249 2.83 -9.48 7.86
N THR A 250 2.96 -8.77 6.72
CA THR A 250 4.27 -8.42 6.16
C THR A 250 5.04 -7.52 7.13
N VAL A 251 6.28 -7.89 7.39
CA VAL A 251 7.25 -7.07 8.12
C VAL A 251 8.13 -6.32 7.12
N ALA A 252 8.40 -5.06 7.39
CA ALA A 252 9.32 -4.25 6.62
C ALA A 252 10.47 -3.73 7.50
N GLY A 253 11.65 -3.62 6.91
CA GLY A 253 12.80 -2.97 7.53
C GLY A 253 13.22 -1.77 6.72
N LEU A 254 13.31 -0.61 7.34
CA LEU A 254 13.71 0.66 6.73
C LEU A 254 15.22 0.86 6.87
N TYR A 255 15.88 1.27 5.80
CA TYR A 255 17.29 1.58 5.73
C TYR A 255 17.46 3.00 5.18
N TRP A 256 17.96 3.92 6.00
CA TRP A 256 18.29 5.27 5.55
C TRP A 256 19.70 5.35 4.96
N MET A 257 19.93 6.28 4.03
CA MET A 257 21.28 6.68 3.66
C MET A 257 22.06 7.08 4.91
N SER A 258 23.21 6.48 5.13
CA SER A 258 24.02 6.70 6.34
C SER A 258 25.50 6.38 6.07
N PRO A 259 26.41 6.70 7.00
CA PRO A 259 27.81 6.25 6.92
C PRO A 259 27.95 4.73 6.84
N ARG A 260 26.91 3.95 7.20
CA ARG A 260 26.89 2.48 7.06
C ARG A 260 26.75 2.02 5.60
N GLY A 261 26.49 2.94 4.66
CA GLY A 261 26.41 2.67 3.23
C GLY A 261 25.08 3.05 2.58
N ASP A 262 25.00 2.71 1.30
CA ASP A 262 23.83 2.91 0.47
C ASP A 262 22.63 2.09 0.99
N PRO A 263 21.44 2.70 1.15
CA PRO A 263 20.28 2.02 1.73
C PRO A 263 19.80 0.83 0.90
N ARG A 264 19.88 0.93 -0.43
CA ARG A 264 19.46 -0.15 -1.32
C ARG A 264 20.39 -1.35 -1.20
N ALA A 265 21.71 -1.12 -1.21
CA ALA A 265 22.68 -2.19 -1.06
C ALA A 265 22.53 -2.89 0.32
N ARG A 266 22.25 -2.12 1.38
CA ARG A 266 21.99 -2.66 2.73
C ARG A 266 20.69 -3.50 2.75
N ALA A 267 19.62 -3.03 2.14
CA ALA A 267 18.36 -3.76 2.05
C ALA A 267 18.46 -5.02 1.18
N GLU A 268 19.23 -4.99 0.08
CA GLU A 268 19.52 -6.16 -0.76
C GLU A 268 20.31 -7.23 0.02
N ALA A 269 21.32 -6.82 0.78
CA ALA A 269 22.09 -7.74 1.64
C ALA A 269 21.20 -8.35 2.75
N ALA A 270 20.35 -7.56 3.37
CA ALA A 270 19.39 -8.04 4.36
C ALA A 270 18.39 -9.02 3.76
N ALA A 271 17.84 -8.73 2.58
CA ALA A 271 16.94 -9.64 1.89
C ALA A 271 17.60 -11.00 1.60
N ALA A 272 18.84 -10.99 1.11
CA ALA A 272 19.61 -12.20 0.88
C ALA A 272 19.86 -13.01 2.16
N ALA A 273 20.17 -12.33 3.27
CA ALA A 273 20.38 -12.98 4.57
C ALA A 273 19.08 -13.56 5.17
N LEU A 274 17.95 -12.93 4.93
CA LEU A 274 16.64 -13.34 5.46
C LEU A 274 15.95 -14.39 4.59
N ALA A 275 16.23 -14.48 3.30
CA ALA A 275 15.58 -15.37 2.34
C ALA A 275 15.56 -16.86 2.75
N PRO A 276 16.60 -17.44 3.35
CA PRO A 276 16.57 -18.83 3.80
C PRO A 276 15.49 -19.13 4.85
N ARG A 277 15.21 -18.16 5.72
CA ARG A 277 14.18 -18.29 6.78
C ARG A 277 12.83 -17.73 6.36
N TYR A 278 12.82 -16.71 5.52
CA TYR A 278 11.62 -16.03 5.05
C TYR A 278 11.60 -16.00 3.51
N PRO A 279 11.13 -17.08 2.87
CA PRO A 279 11.01 -17.14 1.42
C PRO A 279 10.18 -15.97 0.87
N GLY A 280 10.69 -15.32 -0.16
CA GLY A 280 10.07 -14.12 -0.72
C GLY A 280 10.57 -12.80 -0.10
N ALA A 281 11.50 -12.84 0.87
CA ALA A 281 12.18 -11.63 1.33
C ALA A 281 12.87 -10.93 0.15
N CYS A 282 12.63 -9.64 -0.03
CA CYS A 282 13.15 -8.87 -1.16
C CYS A 282 13.44 -7.42 -0.77
N CYS A 283 14.30 -6.77 -1.56
CA CYS A 283 14.53 -5.34 -1.47
C CYS A 283 13.45 -4.58 -2.27
N ALA A 284 12.97 -3.49 -1.71
CA ALA A 284 12.10 -2.55 -2.40
C ALA A 284 12.58 -1.11 -2.14
N VAL A 285 12.39 -0.24 -3.12
CA VAL A 285 12.75 1.19 -3.02
C VAL A 285 11.51 2.04 -3.26
N PRO A 286 11.44 3.26 -2.71
CA PRO A 286 10.39 4.21 -3.05
C PRO A 286 10.31 4.44 -4.55
N VAL A 287 9.11 4.68 -5.05
CA VAL A 287 8.89 4.95 -6.47
C VAL A 287 8.32 6.35 -6.70
N PRO A 288 8.68 6.99 -7.82
CA PRO A 288 8.13 8.29 -8.19
C PRO A 288 6.67 8.15 -8.67
N ARG A 289 6.00 9.31 -8.76
CA ARG A 289 4.61 9.43 -9.19
C ARG A 289 4.30 8.76 -10.54
N ASP A 290 5.22 8.83 -11.48
CA ASP A 290 5.06 8.32 -12.85
C ASP A 290 5.31 6.80 -12.98
N PHE A 291 5.78 6.14 -11.92
CA PHE A 291 6.07 4.69 -11.94
C PHE A 291 4.87 3.84 -12.38
N GLY A 292 3.67 4.25 -12.01
CA GLY A 292 2.42 3.55 -12.34
C GLY A 292 1.69 4.12 -13.55
N PHE A 293 2.27 5.01 -14.34
CA PHE A 293 1.60 5.60 -15.50
C PHE A 293 1.37 4.55 -16.59
N PRO A 294 0.13 4.47 -17.13
CA PRO A 294 -0.19 3.56 -18.21
C PRO A 294 0.53 3.93 -19.51
N LEU A 295 1.13 2.93 -20.14
CA LEU A 295 1.84 3.04 -21.42
C LEU A 295 1.11 2.24 -22.50
N PHE A 296 0.97 2.81 -23.69
CA PHE A 296 0.55 2.05 -24.86
C PHE A 296 1.70 1.14 -25.33
N VAL A 297 1.38 -0.14 -25.62
CA VAL A 297 2.34 -1.18 -26.03
C VAL A 297 1.85 -1.93 -27.26
#